data_ea9c7525c7669fc2c1ad2379c4d22692
#
_entry.id   ea9c7525c7669fc2c1ad2379c4d22692
#
_cell.length_a   1.000
_cell.length_b   1.000
_cell.length_c   1.000
_cell.angle_alpha   90.00
_cell.angle_beta   90.00
_cell.angle_gamma   90.00
#
_symmetry.space_group_name_H-M   'P 1'
#
loop_
_entity.id
_entity.type
_entity.pdbx_description
1 polymer ?
#
loop_
_entity_poly.entity_id
_entity_poly.type
_entity_poly.pdbx_seq_one_letter_code
_entity_poly.pdbx_strand_id
1 'polypeptide(L)'
;MSLVKVPPVLRDEAGGAREVEARGDTVRELMEDLRVKIPALGERVYDGEEIRPFVNVYVEGEDVRTRDGLDTEVRQGSTVILLPAMAGGHE
;
A
#
# COMPACT_ATOMS: atom_id res chain seq x y z
N MET A 1 4.73 9.50 -10.24
CA MET A 1 4.96 9.04 -8.87
C MET A 1 3.76 9.30 -7.99
N SER A 2 3.54 8.40 -7.08
CA SER A 2 2.46 8.53 -6.13
C SER A 2 3.03 8.57 -4.73
N LEU A 3 2.30 9.21 -3.82
CA LEU A 3 2.69 9.30 -2.43
C LEU A 3 1.97 8.20 -1.65
N VAL A 4 2.75 7.34 -0.99
CA VAL A 4 2.19 6.25 -0.20
C VAL A 4 2.31 6.61 1.27
N LYS A 5 1.18 6.72 1.95
CA LYS A 5 1.16 7.04 3.37
C LYS A 5 1.26 5.77 4.18
N VAL A 6 2.19 5.77 5.12
CA VAL A 6 2.53 4.59 5.93
C VAL A 6 1.90 4.74 7.31
N PRO A 7 1.08 3.76 7.73
CA PRO A 7 0.46 3.85 9.06
C PRO A 7 1.49 3.62 10.16
N PRO A 8 1.20 4.07 11.38
CA PRO A 8 2.17 3.93 12.48
C PRO A 8 2.68 2.50 12.69
N VAL A 9 1.82 1.51 12.52
CA VAL A 9 2.22 0.12 12.77
C VAL A 9 3.24 -0.39 11.75
N LEU A 10 3.38 0.28 10.60
CA LEU A 10 4.31 -0.15 9.57
C LEU A 10 5.50 0.79 9.41
N ARG A 11 5.57 1.85 10.21
CA ARG A 11 6.64 2.84 10.05
C ARG A 11 8.02 2.30 10.35
N ASP A 12 8.13 1.32 11.23
CA ASP A 12 9.44 0.72 11.51
C ASP A 12 10.00 0.06 10.25
N GLU A 13 9.14 -0.58 9.46
CA GLU A 13 9.57 -1.20 8.22
C GLU A 13 9.98 -0.15 7.18
N ALA A 14 9.50 1.06 7.33
CA ALA A 14 9.82 2.16 6.41
C ALA A 14 10.91 3.08 6.97
N GLY A 15 11.65 2.61 7.97
CA GLY A 15 12.70 3.43 8.56
C GLY A 15 12.17 4.63 9.32
N GLY A 16 10.93 4.57 9.78
CA GLY A 16 10.30 5.68 10.49
C GLY A 16 9.58 6.66 9.59
N ALA A 17 9.59 6.44 8.27
CA ALA A 17 8.97 7.37 7.34
C ALA A 17 7.45 7.30 7.43
N ARG A 18 6.81 8.45 7.40
CA ARG A 18 5.35 8.54 7.38
C ARG A 18 4.80 8.43 5.97
N GLU A 19 5.62 8.75 4.99
CA GLU A 19 5.25 8.74 3.59
C GLU A 19 6.44 8.30 2.78
N VAL A 20 6.18 7.54 1.72
CA VAL A 20 7.23 7.15 0.79
C VAL A 20 6.68 7.32 -0.61
N GLU A 21 7.56 7.56 -1.58
CA GLU A 21 7.15 7.67 -2.96
C GLU A 21 7.29 6.33 -3.65
N ALA A 22 6.35 6.04 -4.54
CA ALA A 22 6.40 4.83 -5.33
C ALA A 22 5.96 5.13 -6.74
N ARG A 23 6.41 4.33 -7.69
CA ARG A 23 6.11 4.48 -9.10
C ARG A 23 5.22 3.36 -9.57
N GLY A 24 4.32 3.71 -10.48
CA GLY A 24 3.48 2.72 -11.11
C GLY A 24 2.18 3.34 -11.59
N ASP A 25 1.58 2.72 -12.59
CA ASP A 25 0.30 3.15 -13.13
C ASP A 25 -0.85 2.34 -12.55
N THR A 26 -0.53 1.29 -11.81
CA THR A 26 -1.52 0.47 -11.13
C THR A 26 -1.03 0.20 -9.72
N VAL A 27 -1.95 -0.25 -8.88
CA VAL A 27 -1.59 -0.61 -7.51
C VAL A 27 -0.55 -1.73 -7.51
N ARG A 28 -0.68 -2.69 -8.43
CA ARG A 28 0.30 -3.78 -8.55
C ARG A 28 1.71 -3.23 -8.75
N GLU A 29 1.85 -2.29 -9.68
CA GLU A 29 3.16 -1.72 -9.97
C GLU A 29 3.71 -0.94 -8.78
N LEU A 30 2.84 -0.23 -8.07
CA LEU A 30 3.27 0.48 -6.87
C LEU A 30 3.78 -0.49 -5.82
N MET A 31 3.07 -1.59 -5.62
CA MET A 31 3.48 -2.58 -4.62
C MET A 31 4.81 -3.23 -5.00
N GLU A 32 5.00 -3.52 -6.30
CA GLU A 32 6.28 -4.06 -6.75
C GLU A 32 7.40 -3.06 -6.53
N ASP A 33 7.15 -1.79 -6.79
CA ASP A 33 8.16 -0.76 -6.60
C ASP A 33 8.53 -0.64 -5.11
N LEU A 34 7.53 -0.72 -4.23
CA LEU A 34 7.79 -0.70 -2.79
C LEU A 34 8.65 -1.88 -2.36
N ARG A 35 8.41 -3.05 -2.93
CA ARG A 35 9.20 -4.24 -2.59
C ARG A 35 10.65 -4.08 -2.99
N VAL A 36 10.89 -3.37 -4.10
CA VAL A 36 12.25 -3.13 -4.55
C VAL A 36 12.93 -2.06 -3.69
N LYS A 37 12.22 -0.97 -3.42
CA LYS A 37 12.81 0.15 -2.69
C LYS A 37 12.92 -0.09 -1.20
N ILE A 38 11.88 -0.66 -0.60
CA ILE A 38 11.80 -0.87 0.84
C ILE A 38 11.26 -2.27 1.06
N PRO A 39 12.11 -3.30 0.89
CA PRO A 39 11.63 -4.68 0.97
C PRO A 39 10.89 -5.00 2.26
N ALA A 40 11.34 -4.47 3.39
CA ALA A 40 10.69 -4.75 4.67
C ALA A 40 9.24 -4.25 4.66
N LEU A 41 9.01 -3.06 4.10
CA LEU A 41 7.65 -2.53 4.01
C LEU A 41 6.85 -3.24 2.93
N GLY A 42 7.45 -3.41 1.76
CA GLY A 42 6.75 -4.01 0.63
C GLY A 42 6.24 -5.40 0.93
N GLU A 43 7.03 -6.20 1.63
CA GLU A 43 6.63 -7.56 1.95
C GLU A 43 5.55 -7.61 3.02
N ARG A 44 5.42 -6.56 3.81
CA ARG A 44 4.37 -6.51 4.81
C ARG A 44 3.01 -6.22 4.21
N VAL A 45 2.97 -5.62 3.02
CA VAL A 45 1.71 -5.23 2.40
C VAL A 45 1.37 -6.06 1.16
N TYR A 46 2.34 -6.72 0.55
CA TYR A 46 2.15 -7.40 -0.73
C TYR A 46 3.03 -8.64 -0.78
N ASP A 47 2.44 -9.78 -1.13
CA ASP A 47 3.17 -11.04 -1.11
C ASP A 47 3.72 -11.45 -2.48
N GLY A 48 3.63 -10.58 -3.46
CA GLY A 48 4.07 -10.87 -4.83
C GLY A 48 2.92 -11.23 -5.74
N GLU A 49 1.76 -11.55 -5.19
CA GLU A 49 0.57 -11.90 -5.96
C GLU A 49 -0.64 -11.10 -5.53
N GLU A 50 -0.76 -10.81 -4.23
CA GLU A 50 -1.93 -10.15 -3.69
C GLU A 50 -1.53 -9.22 -2.55
N ILE A 51 -2.40 -8.25 -2.29
CA ILE A 51 -2.28 -7.43 -1.09
C ILE A 51 -2.56 -8.35 0.10
N ARG A 52 -1.73 -8.25 1.12
CA ARG A 52 -1.91 -9.07 2.31
C ARG A 52 -3.29 -8.83 2.92
N PRO A 53 -3.95 -9.88 3.44
CA PRO A 53 -5.33 -9.74 3.92
C PRO A 53 -5.48 -8.82 5.13
N PHE A 54 -4.42 -8.59 5.89
CA PHE A 54 -4.49 -7.71 7.06
C PHE A 54 -4.10 -6.27 6.73
N VAL A 55 -4.03 -5.93 5.45
CA VAL A 55 -3.72 -4.57 5.01
C VAL A 55 -4.79 -4.11 4.03
N ASN A 56 -5.26 -2.88 4.21
CA ASN A 56 -6.14 -2.24 3.25
C ASN A 56 -5.35 -1.18 2.51
N VAL A 57 -5.60 -1.06 1.22
CA VAL A 57 -4.95 -0.06 0.38
C VAL A 57 -6.05 0.84 -0.18
N TYR A 58 -5.90 2.14 0.03
CA TYR A 58 -6.85 3.13 -0.47
C TYR A 58 -6.16 4.01 -1.49
N VAL A 59 -6.80 4.22 -2.63
CA VAL A 59 -6.33 5.15 -3.66
C VAL A 59 -7.36 6.26 -3.75
N GLU A 60 -6.92 7.49 -3.49
CA GLU A 60 -7.78 8.67 -3.50
C GLU A 60 -9.04 8.46 -2.67
N GLY A 61 -8.85 7.82 -1.51
CA GLY A 61 -9.94 7.63 -0.56
C GLY A 61 -10.81 6.41 -0.79
N GLU A 62 -10.53 5.61 -1.82
CA GLU A 62 -11.33 4.43 -2.13
C GLU A 62 -10.55 3.15 -1.91
N ASP A 63 -11.15 2.20 -1.22
CA ASP A 63 -10.55 0.89 -1.01
C ASP A 63 -10.44 0.18 -2.36
N VAL A 64 -9.22 -0.24 -2.71
CA VAL A 64 -9.00 -0.87 -4.01
C VAL A 64 -9.73 -2.19 -4.16
N ARG A 65 -10.08 -2.85 -3.06
CA ARG A 65 -10.84 -4.09 -3.13
C ARG A 65 -12.26 -3.90 -3.65
N THR A 66 -12.78 -2.67 -3.52
CA THR A 66 -14.09 -2.34 -4.08
C THR A 66 -13.98 -1.79 -5.49
N ARG A 67 -12.75 -1.75 -6.02
CA ARG A 67 -12.47 -1.30 -7.38
C ARG A 67 -11.92 -2.50 -8.15
N ASP A 68 -10.74 -2.34 -8.72
CA ASP A 68 -10.13 -3.37 -9.55
C ASP A 68 -8.97 -4.09 -8.82
N GLY A 69 -8.92 -3.96 -7.51
CA GLY A 69 -7.88 -4.62 -6.72
C GLY A 69 -6.50 -4.12 -7.14
N LEU A 70 -5.60 -5.06 -7.41
CA LEU A 70 -4.26 -4.72 -7.84
C LEU A 70 -4.22 -4.03 -9.21
N ASP A 71 -5.27 -4.19 -10.01
CA ASP A 71 -5.33 -3.56 -11.32
C ASP A 71 -5.96 -2.16 -11.25
N THR A 72 -6.27 -1.68 -10.06
CA THR A 72 -6.79 -0.33 -9.89
C THR A 72 -5.76 0.66 -10.44
N GLU A 73 -6.25 1.56 -11.30
CA GLU A 73 -5.40 2.56 -11.91
C GLU A 73 -4.98 3.62 -10.90
N VAL A 74 -3.72 4.02 -10.97
CA VAL A 74 -3.17 5.05 -10.10
C VAL A 74 -2.60 6.13 -10.98
N ARG A 75 -3.07 7.35 -10.79
CA ARG A 75 -2.60 8.48 -11.57
C ARG A 75 -1.38 9.09 -10.92
N GLN A 76 -0.57 9.76 -11.74
CA GLN A 76 0.57 10.47 -11.23
C GLN A 76 0.11 11.51 -10.21
N GLY A 77 0.77 11.55 -9.08
CA GLY A 77 0.41 12.48 -8.02
C GLY A 77 -0.69 12.00 -7.11
N SER A 78 -1.17 10.76 -7.30
CA SER A 78 -2.20 10.20 -6.43
C SER A 78 -1.67 9.97 -5.02
N THR A 79 -2.58 9.98 -4.07
CA THR A 79 -2.28 9.61 -2.69
C THR A 79 -2.78 8.21 -2.44
N VAL A 80 -1.90 7.35 -1.97
CA VAL A 80 -2.21 5.96 -1.64
C VAL A 80 -2.02 5.80 -0.14
N ILE A 81 -3.01 5.26 0.53
CA ILE A 81 -2.97 5.10 1.98
C ILE A 81 -2.97 3.63 2.32
N LEU A 82 -2.00 3.22 3.14
CA LEU A 82 -1.95 1.87 3.67
C LEU A 82 -2.55 1.90 5.06
N LEU A 83 -3.51 1.04 5.33
CA LEU A 83 -4.14 0.96 6.65
C LEU A 83 -4.19 -0.48 7.10
N PRO A 84 -3.94 -0.73 8.38
CA PRO A 84 -4.10 -2.09 8.89
C PRO A 84 -5.57 -2.48 8.84
N ALA A 85 -5.83 -3.71 8.43
CA ALA A 85 -7.18 -4.25 8.49
C ALA A 85 -7.39 -4.75 9.91
N MET A 86 -8.24 -4.08 10.63
CA MET A 86 -8.49 -4.42 12.03
C MET A 86 -9.54 -5.51 12.15
N ALA A 87 -9.48 -6.43 11.24
CA ALA A 87 -10.46 -7.50 11.21
C ALA A 87 -10.47 -8.24 12.54
N GLY A 88 -11.64 -8.39 13.10
CA GLY A 88 -11.82 -9.14 14.30
C GLY A 88 -11.31 -8.44 15.51
N GLY A 89 -10.98 -7.38 15.40
CA GLY A 89 -10.54 -6.67 16.57
C GLY A 89 -11.55 -6.80 17.67
N HIS A 90 -11.92 -7.38 17.20
CA HIS A 90 -12.39 -7.43 17.82
C HIS A 90 -12.92 -7.66 18.30
N GLU A 91 -12.98 -7.60 18.26
CA GLU A 91 -13.44 -7.94 18.81
C GLU A 91 -13.49 -8.15 19.35
#